data_37271bc8bf90e9e28b1767b3cdfa45a7
#
_entry.id   37271bc8bf90e9e28b1767b3cdfa45a7
#
_cell.length_a   1.000
_cell.length_b   1.000
_cell.length_c   1.000
_cell.angle_alpha   90.00
_cell.angle_beta   90.00
_cell.angle_gamma   90.00
#
_symmetry.space_group_name_H-M   'P 1'
#
loop_
_entity.id
_entity.type
_entity.pdbx_description
1 polymer ?
#
loop_
_entity_poly.entity_id
_entity_poly.type
_entity_poly.pdbx_seq_one_letter_code
_entity_poly.pdbx_strand_id
1 'polypeptide(L)'
;MSLTPLGAGQEVGRSCHILEFRGMTIMLDCGIHPGYDGMNGLPFLDRVEPEQIDVLLVTHFHLDHAASIPYLTERTSFRGRIFMTHPTKAVLRLLLGDYLRLLQMKNSKPEDVLYTEAELLSCLNKVELIDFHQSVDLGGLSFHALNAGHVLGACMFFLDFLGGRKVLYTGDYSMEDDRHLMAAEIPEKKPDVLICESTFGVQVHASRREREARFCGTVDRVVSRGGRCLIPVFALGRAQVSTLSI
;
A
#
# COMPACT_ATOMS: atom_id res chain seq x y z
N MET A 1 7.37 -23.29 -2.82
CA MET A 1 6.90 -21.91 -2.59
C MET A 1 7.81 -21.29 -1.58
N SER A 2 8.37 -20.14 -1.91
CA SER A 2 9.20 -19.33 -1.00
C SER A 2 8.59 -17.93 -0.89
N LEU A 3 8.73 -17.31 0.28
CA LEU A 3 8.37 -15.93 0.55
C LEU A 3 9.61 -15.25 1.14
N THR A 4 10.09 -14.21 0.46
CA THR A 4 11.27 -13.45 0.87
C THR A 4 10.88 -12.00 1.13
N PRO A 5 10.79 -11.54 2.38
CA PRO A 5 10.60 -10.13 2.67
C PRO A 5 11.86 -9.33 2.31
N LEU A 6 11.69 -8.31 1.46
CA LEU A 6 12.73 -7.33 1.13
C LEU A 6 12.61 -6.05 2.00
N GLY A 7 11.55 -5.96 2.78
CA GLY A 7 11.25 -4.90 3.73
C GLY A 7 10.02 -5.24 4.54
N ALA A 8 9.70 -4.44 5.54
CA ALA A 8 8.53 -4.59 6.44
C ALA A 8 8.42 -5.97 7.16
N GLY A 9 9.49 -6.75 7.19
CA GLY A 9 9.47 -8.05 7.87
C GLY A 9 9.38 -7.95 9.40
N GLN A 10 9.93 -6.87 9.98
CA GLN A 10 9.93 -6.58 11.43
C GLN A 10 9.85 -5.06 11.69
N GLU A 11 9.34 -4.30 10.75
CA GLU A 11 9.21 -2.84 10.81
C GLU A 11 7.97 -2.38 10.03
N VAL A 12 7.55 -1.13 10.21
CA VAL A 12 6.58 -0.45 9.34
C VAL A 12 7.37 0.41 8.36
N GLY A 13 7.19 0.20 7.08
CA GLY A 13 7.88 0.91 6.00
C GLY A 13 8.53 -0.03 5.00
N ARG A 14 8.74 0.45 3.77
CA ARG A 14 9.31 -0.27 2.62
C ARG A 14 8.73 -1.68 2.40
N SER A 15 7.41 -1.82 2.52
CA SER A 15 6.72 -3.09 2.26
C SER A 15 7.08 -3.59 0.86
N CYS A 16 7.70 -4.76 0.81
CA CYS A 16 8.11 -5.40 -0.43
C CYS A 16 8.42 -6.86 -0.14
N HIS A 17 7.69 -7.77 -0.79
CA HIS A 17 7.89 -9.20 -0.59
C HIS A 17 7.97 -9.90 -1.93
N ILE A 18 8.86 -10.88 -2.04
CA ILE A 18 8.96 -11.76 -3.21
C ILE A 18 8.32 -13.09 -2.87
N LEU A 19 7.33 -13.47 -3.65
CA LEU A 19 6.68 -14.76 -3.59
C LEU A 19 7.04 -15.56 -4.85
N GLU A 20 7.70 -16.69 -4.67
CA GLU A 20 8.10 -17.57 -5.78
C GLU A 20 7.37 -18.89 -5.69
N PHE A 21 6.81 -19.31 -6.81
CA PHE A 21 6.18 -20.63 -6.92
C PHE A 21 6.15 -21.10 -8.39
N ARG A 22 6.69 -22.30 -8.64
CA ARG A 22 6.69 -22.97 -9.95
C ARG A 22 7.20 -22.11 -11.12
N GLY A 23 8.27 -21.36 -10.89
CA GLY A 23 8.86 -20.50 -11.91
C GLY A 23 8.18 -19.16 -12.12
N MET A 24 7.15 -18.84 -11.32
CA MET A 24 6.56 -17.50 -11.25
C MET A 24 7.15 -16.73 -10.07
N THR A 25 7.60 -15.53 -10.33
CA THR A 25 8.13 -14.58 -9.32
C THR A 25 7.24 -13.37 -9.22
N ILE A 26 6.59 -13.22 -8.08
CA ILE A 26 5.61 -12.18 -7.80
C ILE A 26 6.18 -11.23 -6.76
N MET A 27 6.19 -9.94 -7.07
CA MET A 27 6.46 -8.90 -6.08
C MET A 27 5.14 -8.40 -5.51
N LEU A 28 5.05 -8.35 -4.19
CA LEU A 28 3.90 -7.89 -3.43
C LEU A 28 4.28 -6.58 -2.76
N ASP A 29 3.75 -5.46 -3.26
CA ASP A 29 4.09 -4.07 -2.95
C ASP A 29 5.55 -3.72 -3.22
N CYS A 30 5.86 -2.41 -3.27
CA CYS A 30 7.20 -1.87 -3.40
C CYS A 30 7.24 -0.43 -2.86
N GLY A 31 7.36 -0.30 -1.54
CA GLY A 31 7.28 0.96 -0.83
C GLY A 31 8.63 1.54 -0.41
N ILE A 32 8.60 2.71 0.23
CA ILE A 32 9.76 3.30 0.90
C ILE A 32 9.60 3.23 2.42
N HIS A 33 10.72 3.32 3.13
CA HIS A 33 10.70 3.52 4.57
C HIS A 33 10.68 5.04 4.86
N PRO A 34 9.63 5.58 5.49
CA PRO A 34 9.47 7.04 5.65
C PRO A 34 10.48 7.68 6.61
N GLY A 35 11.18 6.88 7.40
CA GLY A 35 12.22 7.35 8.33
C GLY A 35 13.62 7.46 7.74
N TYR A 36 13.81 7.09 6.47
CA TYR A 36 15.10 7.16 5.78
C TYR A 36 14.98 7.95 4.50
N ASP A 37 16.05 8.67 4.12
CA ASP A 37 16.12 9.45 2.90
C ASP A 37 16.83 8.66 1.78
N GLY A 38 16.46 8.96 0.52
CA GLY A 38 17.08 8.43 -0.68
C GLY A 38 17.11 6.89 -0.72
N MET A 39 18.24 6.35 -1.17
CA MET A 39 18.44 4.90 -1.35
C MET A 39 18.26 4.07 -0.08
N ASN A 40 18.51 4.66 1.09
CA ASN A 40 18.34 3.96 2.38
C ASN A 40 16.87 3.66 2.71
N GLY A 41 15.94 4.42 2.12
CA GLY A 41 14.50 4.19 2.25
C GLY A 41 13.98 3.07 1.36
N LEU A 42 14.72 2.61 0.37
CA LEU A 42 14.29 1.54 -0.53
C LEU A 42 14.21 0.17 0.17
N PRO A 43 13.39 -0.75 -0.33
CA PRO A 43 13.50 -2.16 -0.02
C PRO A 43 14.87 -2.70 -0.44
N PHE A 44 15.27 -3.85 0.08
CA PHE A 44 16.54 -4.51 -0.26
C PHE A 44 16.47 -5.15 -1.66
N LEU A 45 16.30 -4.30 -2.69
CA LEU A 45 16.19 -4.73 -4.10
C LEU A 45 17.46 -5.38 -4.65
N ASP A 46 18.60 -5.17 -3.99
CA ASP A 46 19.87 -5.84 -4.28
C ASP A 46 19.88 -7.36 -4.01
N ARG A 47 18.82 -7.86 -3.36
CA ARG A 47 18.62 -9.28 -3.04
C ARG A 47 17.89 -10.07 -4.12
N VAL A 48 17.40 -9.40 -5.15
CA VAL A 48 16.64 -10.02 -6.25
C VAL A 48 17.12 -9.48 -7.59
N GLU A 49 16.91 -10.26 -8.63
CA GLU A 49 17.15 -9.84 -10.02
C GLU A 49 15.83 -9.25 -10.56
N PRO A 50 15.71 -7.92 -10.73
CA PRO A 50 14.43 -7.30 -11.09
C PRO A 50 13.86 -7.80 -12.42
N GLU A 51 14.68 -8.24 -13.35
CA GLU A 51 14.27 -8.82 -14.64
C GLU A 51 13.56 -10.18 -14.52
N GLN A 52 13.73 -10.88 -13.38
CA GLN A 52 13.08 -12.18 -13.12
C GLN A 52 11.69 -12.01 -12.47
N ILE A 53 11.30 -10.79 -12.14
CA ILE A 53 10.00 -10.53 -11.54
C ILE A 53 8.95 -10.47 -12.65
N ASP A 54 8.02 -11.42 -12.66
CA ASP A 54 6.96 -11.52 -13.68
C ASP A 54 5.85 -10.48 -13.47
N VAL A 55 5.49 -10.23 -12.20
CA VAL A 55 4.40 -9.34 -11.85
C VAL A 55 4.63 -8.64 -10.51
N LEU A 56 4.23 -7.37 -10.46
CA LEU A 56 4.12 -6.56 -9.25
C LEU A 56 2.62 -6.31 -8.97
N LEU A 57 2.16 -6.69 -7.79
CA LEU A 57 0.81 -6.46 -7.30
C LEU A 57 0.84 -5.41 -6.20
N VAL A 58 0.17 -4.28 -6.43
CA VAL A 58 0.17 -3.12 -5.53
C VAL A 58 -1.15 -3.04 -4.81
N THR A 59 -1.13 -3.20 -3.48
CA THR A 59 -2.35 -3.26 -2.67
C THR A 59 -3.02 -1.91 -2.52
N HIS A 60 -2.26 -0.86 -2.25
CA HIS A 60 -2.80 0.49 -2.05
C HIS A 60 -1.71 1.57 -2.22
N PHE A 61 -2.11 2.83 -2.09
CA PHE A 61 -1.30 3.99 -2.49
C PHE A 61 -0.37 4.54 -1.40
N HIS A 62 -0.33 4.01 -0.18
CA HIS A 62 0.58 4.52 0.85
C HIS A 62 2.04 4.43 0.42
N LEU A 63 2.85 5.40 0.84
CA LEU A 63 4.23 5.53 0.38
C LEU A 63 5.07 4.31 0.75
N ASP A 64 4.82 3.73 1.90
CA ASP A 64 5.49 2.53 2.38
C ASP A 64 5.07 1.23 1.66
N HIS A 65 4.10 1.31 0.73
CA HIS A 65 3.67 0.22 -0.14
C HIS A 65 3.93 0.47 -1.63
N ALA A 66 4.02 1.72 -2.08
CA ALA A 66 4.04 2.03 -3.50
C ALA A 66 5.11 3.05 -3.95
N ALA A 67 5.79 3.75 -3.04
CA ALA A 67 6.62 4.87 -3.46
C ALA A 67 7.97 4.48 -4.08
N SER A 68 8.39 3.22 -4.03
CA SER A 68 9.58 2.73 -4.75
C SER A 68 9.29 2.23 -6.16
N ILE A 69 8.02 2.14 -6.57
CA ILE A 69 7.64 1.61 -7.89
C ILE A 69 8.28 2.38 -9.04
N PRO A 70 8.31 3.75 -9.05
CA PRO A 70 8.99 4.47 -10.13
C PRO A 70 10.50 4.18 -10.19
N TYR A 71 11.15 4.01 -9.05
CA TYR A 71 12.55 3.59 -9.01
C TYR A 71 12.73 2.19 -9.61
N LEU A 72 11.91 1.24 -9.21
CA LEU A 72 11.94 -0.13 -9.73
C LEU A 72 11.78 -0.15 -11.26
N THR A 73 10.81 0.58 -11.79
CA THR A 73 10.46 0.54 -13.23
C THR A 73 11.40 1.33 -14.12
N GLU A 74 12.00 2.43 -13.61
CA GLU A 74 12.78 3.37 -14.43
C GLU A 74 14.28 3.28 -14.18
N ARG A 75 14.70 2.74 -13.03
CA ARG A 75 16.11 2.71 -12.61
C ARG A 75 16.69 1.30 -12.47
N THR A 76 15.88 0.26 -12.74
CA THR A 76 16.33 -1.14 -12.68
C THR A 76 16.01 -1.88 -13.99
N SER A 77 16.40 -3.15 -14.08
CA SER A 77 16.09 -4.04 -15.21
C SER A 77 14.68 -4.63 -15.17
N PHE A 78 13.80 -4.20 -14.27
CA PHE A 78 12.42 -4.69 -14.15
C PHE A 78 11.64 -4.56 -15.46
N ARG A 79 10.95 -5.64 -15.86
CA ARG A 79 10.12 -5.71 -17.08
C ARG A 79 8.77 -6.40 -16.84
N GLY A 80 8.48 -6.76 -15.60
CA GLY A 80 7.23 -7.41 -15.22
C GLY A 80 6.01 -6.51 -15.41
N ARG A 81 4.83 -7.10 -15.32
CA ARG A 81 3.56 -6.39 -15.36
C ARG A 81 3.22 -5.81 -13.99
N ILE A 82 2.51 -4.70 -13.95
CA ILE A 82 2.15 -4.00 -12.70
C ILE A 82 0.64 -3.86 -12.64
N PHE A 83 0.05 -4.31 -11.54
CA PHE A 83 -1.40 -4.19 -11.33
C PHE A 83 -1.72 -3.43 -10.04
N MET A 84 -2.68 -2.54 -10.15
CA MET A 84 -3.33 -1.87 -9.02
C MET A 84 -4.74 -1.42 -9.38
N THR A 85 -5.55 -1.11 -8.38
CA THR A 85 -6.90 -0.60 -8.62
C THR A 85 -6.86 0.82 -9.20
N HIS A 86 -7.92 1.22 -9.91
CA HIS A 86 -8.04 2.57 -10.47
C HIS A 86 -7.91 3.68 -9.41
N PRO A 87 -8.59 3.61 -8.24
CA PRO A 87 -8.43 4.63 -7.21
C PRO A 87 -7.00 4.68 -6.65
N THR A 88 -6.34 3.52 -6.46
CA THR A 88 -4.94 3.45 -6.04
C THR A 88 -4.03 4.21 -7.00
N LYS A 89 -4.14 3.97 -8.31
CA LYS A 89 -3.34 4.69 -9.33
C LYS A 89 -3.59 6.19 -9.32
N ALA A 90 -4.87 6.60 -9.23
CA ALA A 90 -5.26 8.00 -9.24
C ALA A 90 -4.70 8.78 -8.04
N VAL A 91 -4.82 8.21 -6.84
CA VAL A 91 -4.32 8.82 -5.61
C VAL A 91 -2.79 8.77 -5.55
N LEU A 92 -2.18 7.65 -5.94
CA LEU A 92 -0.73 7.48 -5.97
C LEU A 92 -0.04 8.56 -6.81
N ARG A 93 -0.62 8.90 -7.97
CA ARG A 93 -0.12 10.00 -8.81
C ARG A 93 -0.02 11.32 -8.05
N LEU A 94 -1.05 11.65 -7.26
CA LEU A 94 -1.09 12.89 -6.48
C LEU A 94 -0.08 12.85 -5.33
N LEU A 95 -0.04 11.74 -4.59
CA LEU A 95 0.84 11.59 -3.44
C LEU A 95 2.32 11.60 -3.82
N LEU A 96 2.70 10.88 -4.88
CA LEU A 96 4.10 10.87 -5.34
C LEU A 96 4.51 12.20 -5.97
N GLY A 97 3.60 12.89 -6.64
CA GLY A 97 3.83 14.25 -7.11
C GLY A 97 4.08 15.23 -5.96
N ASP A 98 3.30 15.13 -4.88
CA ASP A 98 3.49 15.95 -3.68
C ASP A 98 4.78 15.57 -2.94
N TYR A 99 5.08 14.29 -2.81
CA TYR A 99 6.34 13.78 -2.25
C TYR A 99 7.57 14.38 -2.96
N LEU A 100 7.60 14.38 -4.29
CA LEU A 100 8.68 14.98 -5.06
C LEU A 100 8.81 16.50 -4.82
N ARG A 101 7.68 17.22 -4.74
CA ARG A 101 7.68 18.64 -4.41
C ARG A 101 8.23 18.92 -3.01
N LEU A 102 7.86 18.11 -2.03
CA LEU A 102 8.37 18.22 -0.66
C LEU A 102 9.89 18.01 -0.59
N LEU A 103 10.44 17.05 -1.35
CA LEU A 103 11.89 16.85 -1.46
C LEU A 103 12.58 18.09 -2.05
N GLN A 104 12.01 18.69 -3.09
CA GLN A 104 12.53 19.93 -3.68
C GLN A 104 12.50 21.10 -2.68
N MET A 105 11.39 21.27 -1.94
CA MET A 105 11.26 22.34 -0.94
C MET A 105 12.23 22.20 0.23
N LYS A 106 12.58 20.97 0.63
CA LYS A 106 13.56 20.70 1.68
C LYS A 106 15.00 20.94 1.23
N ASN A 107 15.25 21.34 -0.02
CA ASN A 107 16.59 21.38 -0.63
C ASN A 107 17.33 20.04 -0.42
N SER A 108 16.61 18.92 -0.57
CA SER A 108 17.17 17.60 -0.47
C SER A 108 18.33 17.43 -1.43
N LYS A 109 19.34 16.67 -1.03
CA LYS A 109 20.49 16.43 -1.91
C LYS A 109 20.04 15.68 -3.15
N PRO A 110 20.71 15.84 -4.31
CA PRO A 110 20.37 15.11 -5.54
C PRO A 110 20.30 13.59 -5.33
N GLU A 111 21.13 13.05 -4.44
CA GLU A 111 21.19 11.63 -4.08
C GLU A 111 19.94 11.15 -3.30
N ASP A 112 19.18 12.06 -2.69
CA ASP A 112 17.95 11.73 -1.96
C ASP A 112 16.73 11.64 -2.90
N VAL A 113 16.86 12.09 -4.15
CA VAL A 113 15.78 12.05 -5.14
C VAL A 113 15.87 10.75 -5.93
N LEU A 114 15.01 9.81 -5.59
CA LEU A 114 15.00 8.47 -6.19
C LEU A 114 14.58 8.45 -7.66
N TYR A 115 13.70 9.37 -8.07
CA TYR A 115 13.16 9.47 -9.43
C TYR A 115 12.62 10.89 -9.69
N THR A 116 12.48 11.21 -10.95
CA THR A 116 11.94 12.51 -11.45
C THR A 116 10.42 12.42 -11.67
N GLU A 117 9.78 13.59 -11.90
CA GLU A 117 8.36 13.62 -12.27
C GLU A 117 8.10 12.95 -13.63
N ALA A 118 9.01 13.05 -14.59
CA ALA A 118 8.90 12.36 -15.87
C ALA A 118 8.95 10.85 -15.71
N GLU A 119 9.82 10.33 -14.84
CA GLU A 119 9.91 8.91 -14.52
C GLU A 119 8.67 8.42 -13.77
N LEU A 120 8.11 9.23 -12.86
CA LEU A 120 6.83 8.93 -12.22
C LEU A 120 5.72 8.76 -13.26
N LEU A 121 5.60 9.68 -14.21
CA LEU A 121 4.59 9.58 -15.27
C LEU A 121 4.82 8.38 -16.19
N SER A 122 6.08 8.09 -16.54
CA SER A 122 6.46 6.89 -17.30
C SER A 122 6.05 5.60 -16.58
N CYS A 123 6.36 5.51 -15.30
CA CYS A 123 5.97 4.39 -14.45
C CYS A 123 4.44 4.20 -14.43
N LEU A 124 3.68 5.26 -14.17
CA LEU A 124 2.22 5.20 -14.12
C LEU A 124 1.59 4.75 -15.45
N ASN A 125 2.22 5.05 -16.59
CA ASN A 125 1.75 4.58 -17.90
C ASN A 125 1.95 3.08 -18.11
N LYS A 126 2.86 2.43 -17.37
CA LYS A 126 3.10 0.97 -17.40
C LYS A 126 2.12 0.19 -16.54
N VAL A 127 1.37 0.87 -15.65
CA VAL A 127 0.44 0.24 -14.72
C VAL A 127 -0.83 -0.18 -15.43
N GLU A 128 -1.18 -1.46 -15.30
CA GLU A 128 -2.44 -2.04 -15.69
C GLU A 128 -3.45 -1.94 -14.54
N LEU A 129 -4.69 -1.60 -14.89
CA LEU A 129 -5.76 -1.47 -13.90
C LEU A 129 -6.47 -2.81 -13.71
N ILE A 130 -6.84 -3.08 -12.47
CA ILE A 130 -7.67 -4.22 -12.09
C ILE A 130 -8.88 -3.72 -11.29
N ASP A 131 -10.06 -4.22 -11.63
CA ASP A 131 -11.26 -3.99 -10.84
C ASP A 131 -11.38 -5.05 -9.73
N PHE A 132 -12.15 -4.73 -8.68
CA PHE A 132 -12.49 -5.72 -7.68
C PHE A 132 -13.20 -6.92 -8.32
N HIS A 133 -12.83 -8.12 -7.91
CA HIS A 133 -13.31 -9.42 -8.40
C HIS A 133 -12.97 -9.74 -9.87
N GLN A 134 -12.31 -8.83 -10.59
CA GLN A 134 -11.80 -9.13 -11.92
C GLN A 134 -10.68 -10.16 -11.83
N SER A 135 -10.82 -11.25 -12.57
CA SER A 135 -9.75 -12.25 -12.69
C SER A 135 -8.78 -11.91 -13.80
N VAL A 136 -7.50 -11.99 -13.49
CA VAL A 136 -6.39 -11.88 -14.45
C VAL A 136 -5.68 -13.22 -14.49
N ASP A 137 -5.40 -13.74 -15.70
CA ASP A 137 -4.67 -15.00 -15.92
C ASP A 137 -3.34 -14.71 -16.61
N LEU A 138 -2.26 -15.20 -16.02
CA LEU A 138 -0.89 -15.11 -16.53
C LEU A 138 -0.35 -16.47 -17.00
N GLY A 139 -1.22 -17.47 -17.25
CA GLY A 139 -0.86 -18.80 -17.73
C GLY A 139 -0.38 -19.79 -16.66
N GLY A 140 0.22 -19.30 -15.57
CA GLY A 140 0.66 -20.13 -14.43
C GLY A 140 0.07 -19.66 -13.10
N LEU A 141 -0.47 -18.47 -13.12
CA LEU A 141 -1.08 -17.77 -11.99
C LEU A 141 -2.35 -17.07 -12.46
N SER A 142 -3.46 -17.32 -11.80
CA SER A 142 -4.67 -16.49 -11.87
C SER A 142 -4.82 -15.72 -10.56
N PHE A 143 -5.22 -14.47 -10.62
CA PHE A 143 -5.45 -13.68 -9.42
C PHE A 143 -6.62 -12.71 -9.60
N HIS A 144 -7.19 -12.27 -8.49
CA HIS A 144 -8.20 -11.22 -8.44
C HIS A 144 -8.02 -10.35 -7.21
N ALA A 145 -8.53 -9.13 -7.28
CA ALA A 145 -8.54 -8.17 -6.18
C ALA A 145 -9.82 -8.31 -5.35
N LEU A 146 -9.69 -8.30 -4.03
CA LEU A 146 -10.77 -8.22 -3.04
C LEU A 146 -10.66 -6.89 -2.30
N ASN A 147 -11.78 -6.30 -1.87
CA ASN A 147 -11.73 -5.07 -1.09
C ASN A 147 -11.01 -5.30 0.26
N ALA A 148 -10.06 -4.44 0.57
CA ALA A 148 -9.29 -4.52 1.82
C ALA A 148 -9.82 -3.58 2.92
N GLY A 149 -10.81 -2.72 2.65
CA GLY A 149 -11.17 -1.64 3.54
C GLY A 149 -10.05 -0.61 3.61
N HIS A 150 -9.47 -0.35 4.75
CA HIS A 150 -8.26 0.44 5.02
C HIS A 150 -8.25 1.85 4.43
N VAL A 151 -8.11 1.98 3.08
CA VAL A 151 -8.19 3.25 2.33
C VAL A 151 -8.89 3.05 0.99
N LEU A 152 -9.28 4.16 0.34
CA LEU A 152 -9.97 4.12 -0.95
C LEU A 152 -9.15 3.36 -2.00
N GLY A 153 -9.74 2.31 -2.56
CA GLY A 153 -9.12 1.48 -3.58
C GLY A 153 -8.14 0.44 -3.06
N ALA A 154 -7.92 0.35 -1.75
CA ALA A 154 -7.10 -0.71 -1.19
C ALA A 154 -7.68 -2.09 -1.48
N CYS A 155 -6.81 -3.01 -1.88
CA CYS A 155 -7.21 -4.36 -2.22
C CYS A 155 -6.29 -5.42 -1.61
N MET A 156 -6.87 -6.57 -1.32
CA MET A 156 -6.17 -7.81 -1.07
C MET A 156 -6.07 -8.59 -2.38
N PHE A 157 -4.99 -9.31 -2.60
CA PHE A 157 -4.85 -10.17 -3.78
C PHE A 157 -5.03 -11.63 -3.41
N PHE A 158 -6.00 -12.26 -4.06
CA PHE A 158 -6.17 -13.71 -3.99
C PHE A 158 -5.50 -14.35 -5.20
N LEU A 159 -4.47 -15.13 -4.96
CA LEU A 159 -3.61 -15.78 -5.95
C LEU A 159 -3.98 -17.25 -6.04
N ASP A 160 -4.30 -17.74 -7.23
CA ASP A 160 -4.59 -19.15 -7.51
C ASP A 160 -3.57 -19.69 -8.52
N PHE A 161 -2.61 -20.46 -8.03
CA PHE A 161 -1.54 -21.00 -8.85
C PHE A 161 -1.96 -22.29 -9.56
N LEU A 162 -1.53 -22.45 -10.78
CA LEU A 162 -1.68 -23.70 -11.51
C LEU A 162 -1.07 -24.86 -10.70
N GLY A 163 -1.89 -25.83 -10.38
CA GLY A 163 -1.53 -26.94 -9.47
C GLY A 163 -2.14 -26.81 -8.07
N GLY A 164 -3.08 -25.86 -7.89
CA GLY A 164 -4.03 -25.83 -6.78
C GLY A 164 -3.55 -25.17 -5.50
N ARG A 165 -2.44 -24.45 -5.49
CA ARG A 165 -2.01 -23.68 -4.32
C ARG A 165 -2.64 -22.28 -4.35
N LYS A 166 -3.31 -21.89 -3.27
CA LYS A 166 -3.98 -20.58 -3.13
C LYS A 166 -3.33 -19.74 -2.04
N VAL A 167 -3.07 -18.49 -2.34
CA VAL A 167 -2.45 -17.53 -1.42
C VAL A 167 -3.32 -16.29 -1.33
N LEU A 168 -3.57 -15.81 -0.12
CA LEU A 168 -4.15 -14.47 0.11
C LEU A 168 -3.07 -13.56 0.65
N TYR A 169 -2.81 -12.46 -0.05
CA TYR A 169 -2.01 -11.34 0.43
C TYR A 169 -2.91 -10.17 0.78
N THR A 170 -2.89 -9.74 2.03
CA THR A 170 -3.83 -8.69 2.50
C THR A 170 -3.34 -7.27 2.21
N GLY A 171 -2.03 -7.03 2.10
CA GLY A 171 -1.53 -5.70 2.33
C GLY A 171 -2.03 -5.19 3.69
N ASP A 172 -2.24 -3.90 3.82
CA ASP A 172 -2.94 -3.32 4.97
C ASP A 172 -4.45 -3.47 4.78
N TYR A 173 -5.16 -3.95 5.82
CA TYR A 173 -6.58 -4.22 5.73
C TYR A 173 -7.33 -3.82 7.00
N SER A 174 -8.65 -3.63 6.89
CA SER A 174 -9.52 -3.31 8.03
C SER A 174 -10.78 -4.15 7.97
N MET A 175 -11.05 -4.90 9.05
CA MET A 175 -12.28 -5.68 9.22
C MET A 175 -13.42 -4.84 9.83
N GLU A 176 -13.17 -3.58 10.16
CA GLU A 176 -14.20 -2.68 10.69
C GLU A 176 -14.74 -1.79 9.56
N ASP A 177 -16.07 -1.71 9.42
CA ASP A 177 -16.72 -0.71 8.58
C ASP A 177 -16.33 0.69 9.02
N ASP A 178 -16.03 1.55 8.06
CA ASP A 178 -15.80 2.97 8.31
C ASP A 178 -16.95 3.80 7.72
N ARG A 179 -16.99 5.11 7.97
CA ARG A 179 -18.04 6.02 7.49
C ARG A 179 -18.14 6.07 5.96
N HIS A 180 -17.06 5.79 5.25
CA HIS A 180 -16.98 5.89 3.80
C HIS A 180 -16.28 4.69 3.15
N LEU A 181 -15.87 3.70 3.93
CA LEU A 181 -15.22 2.49 3.46
C LEU A 181 -15.92 1.27 4.07
N MET A 182 -16.16 0.27 3.26
CA MET A 182 -16.61 -1.04 3.70
C MET A 182 -15.47 -1.80 4.37
N ALA A 183 -15.80 -2.72 5.26
CA ALA A 183 -14.83 -3.67 5.81
C ALA A 183 -14.20 -4.52 4.71
N ALA A 184 -13.02 -5.08 5.01
CA ALA A 184 -12.36 -6.03 4.13
C ALA A 184 -13.25 -7.25 3.86
N GLU A 185 -13.22 -7.74 2.64
CA GLU A 185 -13.98 -8.90 2.21
C GLU A 185 -13.34 -10.19 2.73
N ILE A 186 -14.18 -11.16 3.05
CA ILE A 186 -13.74 -12.52 3.32
C ILE A 186 -13.75 -13.28 1.98
N PRO A 187 -12.63 -13.89 1.54
CA PRO A 187 -12.61 -14.61 0.28
C PRO A 187 -13.56 -15.82 0.31
N GLU A 188 -14.29 -16.04 -0.79
CA GLU A 188 -15.19 -17.20 -0.92
C GLU A 188 -14.44 -18.54 -0.81
N LYS A 189 -13.23 -18.57 -1.39
CA LYS A 189 -12.37 -19.77 -1.36
C LYS A 189 -11.35 -19.63 -0.24
N LYS A 190 -11.18 -20.72 0.52
CA LYS A 190 -10.15 -20.76 1.56
C LYS A 190 -8.75 -20.74 0.93
N PRO A 191 -7.85 -19.81 1.32
CA PRO A 191 -6.46 -19.86 0.93
C PRO A 191 -5.71 -20.99 1.67
N ASP A 192 -4.67 -21.52 1.03
CA ASP A 192 -3.72 -22.44 1.68
C ASP A 192 -2.68 -21.69 2.50
N VAL A 193 -2.37 -20.46 2.08
CA VAL A 193 -1.39 -19.58 2.73
C VAL A 193 -2.01 -18.18 2.86
N LEU A 194 -1.87 -17.60 4.05
CA LEU A 194 -2.24 -16.22 4.33
C LEU A 194 -0.95 -15.43 4.61
N ILE A 195 -0.74 -14.35 3.86
CA ILE A 195 0.29 -13.35 4.10
C ILE A 195 -0.44 -12.09 4.55
N CYS A 196 -0.32 -11.73 5.84
CA CYS A 196 -1.05 -10.62 6.42
C CYS A 196 -0.14 -9.70 7.22
N GLU A 197 -0.55 -8.43 7.33
CA GLU A 197 0.08 -7.46 8.21
C GLU A 197 -0.08 -7.85 9.69
N SER A 198 0.76 -7.23 10.53
CA SER A 198 0.65 -7.34 11.99
C SER A 198 0.97 -6.01 12.69
N THR A 199 0.68 -4.88 12.05
CA THR A 199 0.96 -3.53 12.54
C THR A 199 0.42 -3.31 13.95
N PHE A 200 -0.80 -3.75 14.21
CA PHE A 200 -1.44 -3.72 15.52
C PHE A 200 -1.62 -5.11 16.15
N GLY A 201 -0.79 -6.08 15.78
CA GLY A 201 -0.95 -7.49 16.17
C GLY A 201 -0.96 -7.77 17.66
N VAL A 202 -0.42 -6.88 18.48
CA VAL A 202 -0.38 -6.98 19.96
C VAL A 202 -1.18 -5.87 20.65
N GLN A 203 -1.90 -5.03 19.91
CA GLN A 203 -2.66 -3.91 20.47
C GLN A 203 -4.16 -4.19 20.45
N VAL A 204 -4.83 -3.82 21.54
CA VAL A 204 -6.29 -3.83 21.63
C VAL A 204 -6.75 -2.38 21.68
N HIS A 205 -7.54 -1.98 20.70
CA HIS A 205 -8.11 -0.64 20.64
C HIS A 205 -9.48 -0.58 21.33
N ALA A 206 -9.78 0.56 21.95
CA ALA A 206 -11.15 0.85 22.39
C ALA A 206 -12.11 0.83 21.20
N SER A 207 -13.38 0.53 21.44
CA SER A 207 -14.39 0.52 20.40
C SER A 207 -14.44 1.85 19.65
N ARG A 208 -14.85 1.83 18.37
CA ARG A 208 -14.99 3.05 17.57
C ARG A 208 -15.86 4.08 18.26
N ARG A 209 -17.01 3.66 18.81
CA ARG A 209 -17.95 4.52 19.52
C ARG A 209 -17.30 5.24 20.71
N GLU A 210 -16.48 4.53 21.49
CA GLU A 210 -15.76 5.12 22.62
C GLU A 210 -14.69 6.11 22.15
N ARG A 211 -13.94 5.76 21.09
CA ARG A 211 -12.93 6.66 20.51
C ARG A 211 -13.54 7.94 19.97
N GLU A 212 -14.65 7.84 19.23
CA GLU A 212 -15.40 8.99 18.69
C GLU A 212 -15.98 9.85 19.81
N ALA A 213 -16.63 9.26 20.80
CA ALA A 213 -17.20 9.99 21.93
C ALA A 213 -16.12 10.75 22.71
N ARG A 214 -14.97 10.12 22.95
CA ARG A 214 -13.83 10.78 23.61
C ARG A 214 -13.26 11.93 22.80
N PHE A 215 -13.13 11.74 21.48
CA PHE A 215 -12.65 12.77 20.56
C PHE A 215 -13.60 13.99 20.55
N CYS A 216 -14.87 13.78 20.24
CA CYS A 216 -15.87 14.84 20.21
C CYS A 216 -16.01 15.57 21.56
N GLY A 217 -16.07 14.82 22.65
CA GLY A 217 -16.15 15.45 24.00
C GLY A 217 -14.88 16.21 24.40
N THR A 218 -13.71 15.86 23.82
CA THR A 218 -12.48 16.63 24.05
C THR A 218 -12.49 17.94 23.25
N VAL A 219 -12.89 17.87 21.97
CA VAL A 219 -13.02 19.06 21.11
C VAL A 219 -14.05 20.02 21.71
N ASP A 220 -15.24 19.52 22.08
CA ASP A 220 -16.31 20.32 22.68
C ASP A 220 -15.84 21.08 23.94
N ARG A 221 -15.20 20.38 24.89
CA ARG A 221 -14.66 21.01 26.11
C ARG A 221 -13.63 22.10 25.81
N VAL A 222 -12.79 21.93 24.78
CA VAL A 222 -11.76 22.92 24.42
C VAL A 222 -12.42 24.13 23.78
N VAL A 223 -13.34 23.92 22.83
CA VAL A 223 -14.00 25.00 22.08
C VAL A 223 -14.95 25.77 22.98
N SER A 224 -15.73 25.11 23.86
CA SER A 224 -16.67 25.77 24.79
C SER A 224 -15.99 26.73 25.76
N ARG A 225 -14.71 26.55 26.09
CA ARG A 225 -13.91 27.49 26.89
C ARG A 225 -13.12 28.52 26.04
N GLY A 226 -13.40 28.64 24.73
CA GLY A 226 -12.72 29.55 23.83
C GLY A 226 -11.33 29.10 23.38
N GLY A 227 -10.96 27.81 23.61
CA GLY A 227 -9.69 27.25 23.20
C GLY A 227 -9.64 26.83 21.71
N ARG A 228 -8.48 26.35 21.28
CA ARG A 228 -8.25 25.84 19.93
C ARG A 228 -7.74 24.41 20.00
N CYS A 229 -8.17 23.56 19.08
CA CYS A 229 -7.69 22.19 18.92
C CYS A 229 -6.75 22.11 17.71
N LEU A 230 -5.57 21.53 17.91
CA LEU A 230 -4.68 21.12 16.82
C LEU A 230 -4.84 19.61 16.63
N ILE A 231 -5.31 19.21 15.46
CA ILE A 231 -5.58 17.81 15.12
C ILE A 231 -4.66 17.42 13.98
N PRO A 232 -3.57 16.67 14.23
CA PRO A 232 -2.71 16.16 13.16
C PRO A 232 -3.45 15.06 12.40
N VAL A 233 -3.51 15.19 11.07
CA VAL A 233 -4.18 14.24 10.16
C VAL A 233 -3.39 14.11 8.88
N PHE A 234 -3.50 12.97 8.20
CA PHE A 234 -3.09 12.86 6.82
C PHE A 234 -4.05 13.61 5.90
N ALA A 235 -3.56 14.09 4.77
CA ALA A 235 -4.34 14.87 3.81
C ALA A 235 -5.54 14.11 3.22
N LEU A 236 -5.47 12.78 3.18
CA LEU A 236 -6.50 11.89 2.65
C LEU A 236 -7.06 10.94 3.73
N GLY A 237 -8.38 10.70 3.69
CA GLY A 237 -9.09 9.74 4.52
C GLY A 237 -9.60 10.37 5.80
N ARG A 238 -8.88 10.28 6.90
CA ARG A 238 -9.37 10.68 8.24
C ARG A 238 -9.65 12.18 8.37
N ALA A 239 -8.95 13.05 7.63
CA ALA A 239 -9.22 14.48 7.64
C ALA A 239 -10.66 14.79 7.21
N GLN A 240 -11.11 14.18 6.11
CA GLN A 240 -12.45 14.38 5.57
C GLN A 240 -13.54 13.85 6.52
N VAL A 241 -13.30 12.68 7.13
CA VAL A 241 -14.22 12.08 8.10
C VAL A 241 -14.34 12.96 9.37
N SER A 242 -13.22 13.44 9.90
CA SER A 242 -13.20 14.29 11.10
C SER A 242 -13.93 15.60 10.88
N THR A 243 -13.79 16.21 9.70
CA THR A 243 -14.47 17.48 9.35
C THR A 243 -15.99 17.32 9.29
N LEU A 244 -16.50 16.14 8.93
CA LEU A 244 -17.94 15.85 8.89
C LEU A 244 -18.53 15.47 10.27
N SER A 245 -17.68 15.27 11.28
CA SER A 245 -18.07 14.77 12.61
C SER A 245 -18.06 15.84 13.70
N ILE A 246 -17.56 17.04 13.40
CA ILE A 246 -17.47 18.21 14.27
C ILE A 246 -18.52 19.25 13.85
#